data_13d849a8a7dc1d39375d9e1ddf574404
#
_entry.id   13d849a8a7dc1d39375d9e1ddf574404
#
_cell.length_a   1.000
_cell.length_b   1.000
_cell.length_c   1.000
_cell.angle_alpha   90.00
_cell.angle_beta   90.00
_cell.angle_gamma   90.00
#
_symmetry.space_group_name_H-M   'P 1'
#
loop_
_entity.id
_entity.type
_entity.pdbx_description
1 polymer ?
#
loop_
_entity_poly.entity_id
_entity_poly.type
_entity_poly.pdbx_seq_one_letter_code
_entity_poly.pdbx_strand_id
1 'polypeptide(L)'
;LNYHISMKKILFKKLLSDYLTFFFIALISTSVVIWVFQAVNFLDIMIEDGRDYLVYINFSLLNFPKILSKVFPFALFFSLFYVTIRSELNNELIILWNFGVHKITIIKFILKISFTLLILQITLTSFIVPKSQDIARSFLRTSTVNIFDNFIKPQKFNDTIKGVTIYSDKKDKFGNLTNLYLKRELEDNEFQITYAKKGAFKQIGNSPILVLHEGATITSKNNEITNISFSKSDFSLSNIETNTTTYKKTQEISSLKLFLCIKNFYKLNKKVFKKRVRNIENCSYENIHNII
;
A
#
# COMPACT_ATOMS: atom_id res chain seq x y z
N LEU A 1 24.43 47.19 23.35
CA LEU A 1 23.99 45.84 23.79
C LEU A 1 22.86 45.29 22.88
N ASN A 2 21.84 46.09 22.59
CA ASN A 2 20.70 45.71 21.78
C ASN A 2 21.06 45.33 20.32
N TYR A 3 22.05 45.97 19.72
CA TYR A 3 22.51 45.72 18.36
C TYR A 3 23.15 44.33 18.24
N HIS A 4 24.01 43.94 19.17
CA HIS A 4 24.63 42.60 19.19
C HIS A 4 23.63 41.47 19.36
N ILE A 5 22.58 41.67 20.14
CA ILE A 5 21.49 40.66 20.33
C ILE A 5 20.68 40.51 19.04
N SER A 6 20.41 41.65 18.37
CA SER A 6 19.67 41.64 17.09
C SER A 6 20.45 40.93 16.00
N MET A 7 21.74 41.17 15.85
CA MET A 7 22.61 40.48 14.85
C MET A 7 22.69 38.99 15.07
N LYS A 8 22.84 38.53 16.32
CA LYS A 8 22.82 37.10 16.64
C LYS A 8 21.51 36.41 16.19
N LYS A 9 20.35 37.07 16.45
CA LYS A 9 19.03 36.54 16.02
C LYS A 9 18.93 36.42 14.49
N ILE A 10 19.44 37.37 13.73
CA ILE A 10 19.42 37.39 12.27
C ILE A 10 20.28 36.23 11.71
N LEU A 11 21.48 36.06 12.25
CA LEU A 11 22.38 34.97 11.83
C LEU A 11 21.78 33.56 12.10
N PHE A 12 21.20 33.36 13.28
CA PHE A 12 20.52 32.11 13.59
C PHE A 12 19.27 31.90 12.74
N LYS A 13 18.54 32.95 12.41
CA LYS A 13 17.39 32.87 11.50
C LYS A 13 17.81 32.48 10.09
N LYS A 14 18.91 33.06 9.58
CA LYS A 14 19.48 32.68 8.29
C LYS A 14 19.90 31.21 8.30
N LEU A 15 20.65 30.77 9.29
CA LEU A 15 21.12 29.41 9.43
C LEU A 15 19.93 28.41 9.48
N LEU A 16 18.87 28.75 10.23
CA LEU A 16 17.64 27.96 10.28
C LEU A 16 16.97 27.86 8.90
N SER A 17 16.88 28.99 8.19
CA SER A 17 16.29 29.04 6.85
C SER A 17 17.07 28.14 5.88
N ASP A 18 18.39 28.19 5.92
CA ASP A 18 19.24 27.38 5.05
C ASP A 18 19.09 25.88 5.34
N TYR A 19 19.04 25.48 6.61
CA TYR A 19 18.76 24.08 6.99
C TYR A 19 17.39 23.61 6.52
N LEU A 20 16.34 24.39 6.75
CA LEU A 20 14.99 24.01 6.37
C LEU A 20 14.81 23.98 4.86
N THR A 21 15.33 24.98 4.16
CA THR A 21 15.25 25.05 2.69
C THR A 21 15.91 23.85 2.05
N PHE A 22 17.16 23.56 2.43
CA PHE A 22 17.86 22.40 1.88
C PHE A 22 17.18 21.08 2.26
N PHE A 23 16.72 20.96 3.52
CA PHE A 23 16.00 19.79 3.98
C PHE A 23 14.75 19.51 3.16
N PHE A 24 13.90 20.51 2.93
CA PHE A 24 12.67 20.32 2.17
C PHE A 24 12.94 20.04 0.69
N ILE A 25 13.90 20.72 0.09
CA ILE A 25 14.31 20.44 -1.29
C ILE A 25 14.83 19.00 -1.42
N ALA A 26 15.74 18.58 -0.56
CA ALA A 26 16.28 17.22 -0.57
C ALA A 26 15.20 16.17 -0.30
N LEU A 27 14.32 16.42 0.66
CA LEU A 27 13.22 15.51 1.01
C LEU A 27 12.25 15.33 -0.15
N ILE A 28 11.78 16.43 -0.74
CA ILE A 28 10.78 16.36 -1.82
C ILE A 28 11.40 15.78 -3.09
N SER A 29 12.57 16.25 -3.52
CA SER A 29 13.22 15.76 -4.74
C SER A 29 13.50 14.26 -4.69
N THR A 30 14.11 13.78 -3.60
CA THR A 30 14.37 12.34 -3.42
C THR A 30 13.07 11.53 -3.32
N SER A 31 12.06 12.05 -2.60
CA SER A 31 10.77 11.36 -2.48
C SER A 31 10.04 11.25 -3.81
N VAL A 32 10.08 12.27 -4.66
CA VAL A 32 9.47 12.24 -6.00
C VAL A 32 10.17 11.22 -6.90
N VAL A 33 11.49 11.16 -6.89
CA VAL A 33 12.26 10.16 -7.66
C VAL A 33 11.85 8.74 -7.24
N ILE A 34 11.85 8.45 -5.94
CA ILE A 34 11.44 7.13 -5.43
C ILE A 34 9.97 6.84 -5.76
N TRP A 35 9.11 7.86 -5.68
CA TRP A 35 7.69 7.71 -6.00
C TRP A 35 7.46 7.33 -7.46
N VAL A 36 8.20 7.94 -8.40
CA VAL A 36 8.12 7.59 -9.83
C VAL A 36 8.50 6.13 -10.05
N PHE A 37 9.60 5.65 -9.45
CA PHE A 37 9.97 4.23 -9.54
C PHE A 37 8.90 3.30 -8.94
N GLN A 38 8.32 3.66 -7.80
CA GLN A 38 7.25 2.85 -7.21
C GLN A 38 5.96 2.91 -8.01
N ALA A 39 5.66 4.05 -8.65
CA ALA A 39 4.48 4.19 -9.51
C ALA A 39 4.54 3.22 -10.70
N VAL A 40 5.72 3.01 -11.29
CA VAL A 40 5.92 2.00 -12.34
C VAL A 40 5.61 0.59 -11.82
N ASN A 41 6.10 0.22 -10.63
CA ASN A 41 5.80 -1.08 -10.02
C ASN A 41 4.29 -1.25 -9.69
N PHE A 42 3.58 -0.17 -9.43
CA PHE A 42 2.14 -0.22 -9.19
C PHE A 42 1.30 -0.37 -10.48
N LEU A 43 1.92 -0.21 -11.66
CA LEU A 43 1.24 -0.49 -12.94
C LEU A 43 0.76 -1.93 -13.05
N ASP A 44 1.43 -2.87 -12.39
CA ASP A 44 1.03 -4.27 -12.35
C ASP A 44 -0.41 -4.42 -11.81
N ILE A 45 -0.80 -3.57 -10.84
CA ILE A 45 -2.17 -3.52 -10.30
C ILE A 45 -3.20 -3.20 -11.41
N MET A 46 -2.83 -2.38 -12.39
CA MET A 46 -3.70 -2.03 -13.50
C MET A 46 -3.65 -3.06 -14.62
N ILE A 47 -2.45 -3.61 -14.89
CA ILE A 47 -2.22 -4.52 -16.02
C ILE A 47 -2.66 -5.95 -15.67
N GLU A 48 -2.25 -6.45 -14.52
CA GLU A 48 -2.52 -7.82 -14.08
C GLU A 48 -3.90 -7.93 -13.42
N ASP A 49 -4.23 -7.02 -12.51
CA ASP A 49 -5.52 -7.02 -11.81
C ASP A 49 -6.67 -6.40 -12.63
N GLY A 50 -6.42 -5.85 -13.82
CA GLY A 50 -7.46 -5.24 -14.67
C GLY A 50 -8.21 -4.07 -14.04
N ARG A 51 -7.58 -3.35 -13.10
CA ARG A 51 -8.23 -2.26 -12.36
C ARG A 51 -8.25 -0.97 -13.14
N ASP A 52 -9.23 -0.11 -12.81
CA ASP A 52 -9.37 1.18 -13.43
C ASP A 52 -8.16 2.10 -13.14
N TYR A 53 -7.81 2.90 -14.11
CA TYR A 53 -6.76 3.92 -14.06
C TYR A 53 -6.90 4.88 -12.85
N LEU A 54 -8.13 5.28 -12.47
CA LEU A 54 -8.37 6.11 -11.30
C LEU A 54 -7.96 5.44 -9.98
N VAL A 55 -8.15 4.12 -9.89
CA VAL A 55 -7.72 3.33 -8.73
C VAL A 55 -6.20 3.33 -8.62
N TYR A 56 -5.52 3.15 -9.74
CA TYR A 56 -4.05 3.20 -9.80
C TYR A 56 -3.50 4.56 -9.35
N ILE A 57 -4.02 5.67 -9.88
CA ILE A 57 -3.53 7.01 -9.50
C ILE A 57 -3.77 7.27 -8.02
N ASN A 58 -4.97 7.03 -7.52
CA ASN A 58 -5.29 7.25 -6.11
C ASN A 58 -4.43 6.37 -5.20
N PHE A 59 -4.22 5.11 -5.56
CA PHE A 59 -3.35 4.20 -4.81
C PHE A 59 -1.90 4.68 -4.81
N SER A 60 -1.37 5.08 -5.96
CA SER A 60 0.00 5.57 -6.10
C SER A 60 0.23 6.85 -5.30
N LEU A 61 -0.71 7.82 -5.40
CA LEU A 61 -0.61 9.10 -4.68
C LEU A 61 -0.71 8.92 -3.16
N LEU A 62 -1.61 8.05 -2.70
CA LEU A 62 -1.77 7.73 -1.27
C LEU A 62 -0.58 6.97 -0.66
N ASN A 63 0.28 6.38 -1.49
CA ASN A 63 1.55 5.80 -1.04
C ASN A 63 2.67 6.83 -0.85
N PHE A 64 2.53 8.05 -1.38
CA PHE A 64 3.55 9.10 -1.28
C PHE A 64 3.95 9.45 0.17
N PRO A 65 3.02 9.62 1.15
CA PRO A 65 3.38 9.90 2.55
C PRO A 65 4.25 8.83 3.19
N LYS A 66 4.08 7.57 2.79
CA LYS A 66 4.92 6.44 3.26
C LYS A 66 6.37 6.58 2.76
N ILE A 67 6.54 6.99 1.50
CA ILE A 67 7.86 7.23 0.90
C ILE A 67 8.52 8.40 1.62
N LEU A 68 7.79 9.51 1.76
CA LEU A 68 8.26 10.71 2.45
C LEU A 68 8.76 10.39 3.86
N SER A 69 7.99 9.60 4.62
CA SER A 69 8.36 9.16 5.97
C SER A 69 9.64 8.33 6.00
N LYS A 70 9.89 7.50 5.00
CA LYS A 70 11.12 6.67 4.93
C LYS A 70 12.35 7.49 4.55
N VAL A 71 12.21 8.48 3.69
CA VAL A 71 13.29 9.35 3.21
C VAL A 71 13.68 10.41 4.25
N PHE A 72 12.73 10.78 5.10
CA PHE A 72 12.86 11.88 6.07
C PHE A 72 14.15 11.85 6.91
N PRO A 73 14.54 10.75 7.61
CA PRO A 73 15.75 10.73 8.43
C PRO A 73 17.03 10.91 7.60
N PHE A 74 17.06 10.38 6.39
CA PHE A 74 18.19 10.55 5.48
C PHE A 74 18.30 11.99 5.01
N ALA A 75 17.20 12.60 4.57
CA ALA A 75 17.17 14.00 4.15
C ALA A 75 17.60 14.94 5.28
N LEU A 76 17.18 14.66 6.52
CA LEU A 76 17.59 15.41 7.71
C LEU A 76 19.08 15.30 7.94
N PHE A 77 19.64 14.09 7.92
CA PHE A 77 21.07 13.88 8.09
C PHE A 77 21.89 14.62 7.03
N PHE A 78 21.55 14.46 5.75
CA PHE A 78 22.27 15.12 4.66
C PHE A 78 22.12 16.64 4.71
N SER A 79 20.96 17.16 5.10
CA SER A 79 20.74 18.59 5.25
C SER A 79 21.64 19.19 6.33
N LEU A 80 21.69 18.58 7.50
CA LEU A 80 22.52 19.05 8.60
C LEU A 80 24.00 19.02 8.21
N PHE A 81 24.43 17.95 7.61
CA PHE A 81 25.81 17.78 7.18
C PHE A 81 26.21 18.80 6.10
N TYR A 82 25.46 18.89 5.02
CA TYR A 82 25.74 19.78 3.90
C TYR A 82 25.75 21.24 4.30
N VAL A 83 24.72 21.71 5.00
CA VAL A 83 24.62 23.12 5.38
C VAL A 83 25.73 23.51 6.38
N THR A 84 26.08 22.61 7.30
CA THR A 84 27.19 22.87 8.23
C THR A 84 28.52 23.03 7.50
N ILE A 85 28.85 22.13 6.59
CA ILE A 85 30.07 22.20 5.77
C ILE A 85 30.07 23.46 4.91
N ARG A 86 28.96 23.76 4.24
CA ARG A 86 28.82 24.97 3.43
C ARG A 86 29.05 26.24 4.23
N SER A 87 28.46 26.33 5.42
CA SER A 87 28.63 27.48 6.31
C SER A 87 30.10 27.62 6.83
N GLU A 88 30.78 26.50 6.98
CA GLU A 88 32.21 26.51 7.33
C GLU A 88 33.07 26.99 6.15
N LEU A 89 32.88 26.44 4.97
CA LEU A 89 33.60 26.83 3.74
C LEU A 89 33.41 28.31 3.38
N ASN A 90 32.20 28.83 3.60
CA ASN A 90 31.89 30.25 3.37
C ASN A 90 32.33 31.18 4.51
N ASN A 91 33.04 30.68 5.52
CA ASN A 91 33.48 31.43 6.71
C ASN A 91 32.33 32.02 7.55
N GLU A 92 31.06 31.56 7.36
CA GLU A 92 29.90 32.06 8.10
C GLU A 92 29.97 31.68 9.59
N LEU A 93 30.55 30.53 9.92
CA LEU A 93 30.77 30.12 11.31
C LEU A 93 31.82 30.98 12.02
N ILE A 94 32.87 31.45 11.30
CA ILE A 94 33.86 32.35 11.84
C ILE A 94 33.24 33.69 12.23
N ILE A 95 32.32 34.21 11.41
CA ILE A 95 31.53 35.40 11.74
C ILE A 95 30.78 35.22 13.04
N LEU A 96 30.08 34.07 13.23
CA LEU A 96 29.39 33.76 14.45
C LEU A 96 30.31 33.75 15.69
N TRP A 97 31.50 33.20 15.55
CA TRP A 97 32.49 33.16 16.64
C TRP A 97 33.03 34.56 16.99
N ASN A 98 33.28 35.42 16.00
CA ASN A 98 33.69 36.79 16.20
C ASN A 98 32.62 37.62 16.93
N PHE A 99 31.32 37.28 16.75
CA PHE A 99 30.23 37.84 17.53
C PHE A 99 30.08 37.23 18.93
N GLY A 100 31.04 36.43 19.41
CA GLY A 100 31.05 35.80 20.72
C GLY A 100 30.02 34.70 20.90
N VAL A 101 29.68 33.96 19.83
CA VAL A 101 28.85 32.78 19.91
C VAL A 101 29.75 31.57 20.12
N HIS A 102 29.61 30.87 21.25
CA HIS A 102 30.38 29.64 21.53
C HIS A 102 29.95 28.52 20.61
N LYS A 103 30.89 27.63 20.24
CA LYS A 103 30.64 26.43 19.40
C LYS A 103 29.50 25.56 19.97
N ILE A 104 29.45 25.40 21.29
CA ILE A 104 28.40 24.63 21.97
C ILE A 104 27.00 25.22 21.72
N THR A 105 26.88 26.53 21.57
CA THR A 105 25.59 27.19 21.28
C THR A 105 25.07 26.82 19.90
N ILE A 106 25.96 26.71 18.93
CA ILE A 106 25.60 26.25 17.56
C ILE A 106 25.15 24.79 17.60
N ILE A 107 25.88 23.93 18.31
CA ILE A 107 25.51 22.49 18.46
C ILE A 107 24.13 22.38 19.13
N LYS A 108 23.88 23.12 20.23
CA LYS A 108 22.56 23.13 20.88
C LYS A 108 21.44 23.59 19.93
N PHE A 109 21.73 24.56 19.07
CA PHE A 109 20.77 25.04 18.08
C PHE A 109 20.45 23.97 17.03
N ILE A 110 21.45 23.29 16.48
CA ILE A 110 21.27 22.17 15.55
C ILE A 110 20.46 21.04 16.20
N LEU A 111 20.80 20.66 17.44
CA LEU A 111 20.05 19.64 18.19
C LEU A 111 18.57 20.04 18.39
N LYS A 112 18.29 21.32 18.66
CA LYS A 112 16.92 21.82 18.79
C LYS A 112 16.12 21.68 17.48
N ILE A 113 16.73 22.00 16.36
CA ILE A 113 16.13 21.85 15.03
C ILE A 113 15.86 20.35 14.77
N SER A 114 16.86 19.50 14.98
CA SER A 114 16.75 18.05 14.78
C SER A 114 15.66 17.45 15.65
N PHE A 115 15.55 17.86 16.91
CA PHE A 115 14.52 17.40 17.82
C PHE A 115 13.11 17.82 17.39
N THR A 116 12.96 19.05 16.91
CA THR A 116 11.68 19.54 16.37
C THR A 116 11.26 18.75 15.13
N LEU A 117 12.19 18.50 14.20
CA LEU A 117 11.93 17.70 13.00
C LEU A 117 11.69 16.21 13.35
N LEU A 118 12.31 15.68 14.40
CA LEU A 118 12.05 14.32 14.89
C LEU A 118 10.60 14.18 15.40
N ILE A 119 10.09 15.18 16.14
CA ILE A 119 8.67 15.18 16.56
C ILE A 119 7.76 15.19 15.34
N LEU A 120 8.06 16.00 14.34
CA LEU A 120 7.32 16.02 13.07
C LEU A 120 7.35 14.65 12.38
N GLN A 121 8.50 13.99 12.34
CA GLN A 121 8.67 12.63 11.79
C GLN A 121 7.80 11.60 12.53
N ILE A 122 7.79 11.63 13.85
CA ILE A 122 6.98 10.72 14.67
C ILE A 122 5.48 10.94 14.37
N THR A 123 5.02 12.18 14.29
CA THR A 123 3.61 12.47 13.96
C THR A 123 3.25 11.99 12.56
N LEU A 124 4.11 12.22 11.58
CA LEU A 124 3.91 11.76 10.21
C LEU A 124 3.78 10.22 10.16
N THR A 125 4.69 9.50 10.80
CA THR A 125 4.73 8.03 10.80
C THR A 125 3.59 7.40 11.60
N SER A 126 3.18 8.03 12.72
CA SER A 126 2.18 7.47 13.63
C SER A 126 0.74 7.73 13.20
N PHE A 127 0.47 8.83 12.50
CA PHE A 127 -0.89 9.26 12.17
C PHE A 127 -1.14 9.33 10.66
N ILE A 128 -0.29 10.03 9.91
CA ILE A 128 -0.54 10.31 8.50
C ILE A 128 -0.34 9.05 7.65
N VAL A 129 0.78 8.35 7.83
CA VAL A 129 1.11 7.16 7.05
C VAL A 129 0.08 6.05 7.21
N PRO A 130 -0.34 5.63 8.42
CA PRO A 130 -1.32 4.57 8.58
C PRO A 130 -2.68 4.91 7.96
N LYS A 131 -3.14 6.16 8.15
CA LYS A 131 -4.40 6.63 7.57
C LYS A 131 -4.36 6.62 6.05
N SER A 132 -3.27 7.11 5.46
CA SER A 132 -3.08 7.12 4.01
C SER A 132 -3.04 5.70 3.44
N GLN A 133 -2.36 4.77 4.11
CA GLN A 133 -2.27 3.37 3.71
C GLN A 133 -3.60 2.63 3.84
N ASP A 134 -4.39 2.89 4.89
CA ASP A 134 -5.72 2.29 5.05
C ASP A 134 -6.66 2.74 3.92
N ILE A 135 -6.64 4.05 3.56
CA ILE A 135 -7.41 4.58 2.45
C ILE A 135 -6.93 3.99 1.11
N ALA A 136 -5.61 3.96 0.86
CA ALA A 136 -5.05 3.39 -0.36
C ALA A 136 -5.53 1.96 -0.60
N ARG A 137 -5.51 1.14 0.45
CA ARG A 137 -5.98 -0.24 0.35
C ARG A 137 -7.50 -0.38 0.31
N SER A 138 -8.26 0.56 0.88
CA SER A 138 -9.70 0.54 0.73
C SER A 138 -10.10 0.69 -0.74
N PHE A 139 -9.40 1.50 -1.53
CA PHE A 139 -9.61 1.58 -2.98
C PHE A 139 -9.35 0.24 -3.66
N LEU A 140 -8.34 -0.52 -3.23
CA LEU A 140 -8.09 -1.86 -3.77
C LEU A 140 -9.18 -2.87 -3.35
N ARG A 141 -9.73 -2.77 -2.15
CA ARG A 141 -10.79 -3.69 -1.68
C ARG A 141 -12.15 -3.39 -2.31
N THR A 142 -12.53 -2.11 -2.41
CA THR A 142 -13.83 -1.71 -2.98
C THR A 142 -13.89 -1.89 -4.49
N SER A 143 -12.77 -1.78 -5.19
CA SER A 143 -12.74 -2.00 -6.63
C SER A 143 -12.86 -3.47 -7.03
N THR A 144 -12.88 -4.42 -6.07
CA THR A 144 -13.09 -5.86 -6.37
C THR A 144 -14.47 -6.14 -6.96
N VAL A 145 -15.46 -5.27 -6.75
CA VAL A 145 -16.82 -5.45 -7.28
C VAL A 145 -16.85 -5.31 -8.81
N ASN A 146 -16.02 -4.43 -9.39
CA ASN A 146 -15.93 -4.22 -10.83
C ASN A 146 -14.79 -5.01 -11.49
N ILE A 147 -14.02 -5.78 -10.71
CA ILE A 147 -12.87 -6.55 -11.19
C ILE A 147 -13.31 -7.53 -12.27
N PHE A 148 -14.41 -8.26 -12.05
CA PHE A 148 -14.83 -9.31 -12.96
C PHE A 148 -15.21 -8.77 -14.35
N ASP A 149 -15.77 -7.57 -14.43
CA ASP A 149 -16.06 -6.96 -15.73
C ASP A 149 -14.80 -6.53 -16.48
N ASN A 150 -13.77 -6.07 -15.78
CA ASN A 150 -12.53 -5.60 -16.41
C ASN A 150 -11.47 -6.70 -16.59
N PHE A 151 -11.59 -7.81 -15.87
CA PHE A 151 -10.61 -8.89 -15.86
C PHE A 151 -10.50 -9.64 -17.19
N ILE A 152 -11.63 -9.87 -17.86
CA ILE A 152 -11.62 -10.67 -19.08
C ILE A 152 -11.30 -9.76 -20.25
N LYS A 153 -10.04 -9.83 -20.67
CA LYS A 153 -9.61 -9.28 -21.97
C LYS A 153 -9.99 -10.30 -23.05
N PRO A 154 -10.86 -9.93 -24.00
CA PRO A 154 -11.24 -10.84 -25.09
C PRO A 154 -10.00 -11.25 -25.90
N GLN A 155 -10.04 -12.46 -26.45
CA GLN A 155 -8.98 -13.07 -27.26
C GLN A 155 -7.66 -13.31 -26.51
N LYS A 156 -7.68 -13.37 -25.18
CA LYS A 156 -6.53 -13.72 -24.34
C LYS A 156 -6.93 -14.70 -23.26
N PHE A 157 -5.99 -15.57 -22.89
CA PHE A 157 -6.12 -16.38 -21.67
C PHE A 157 -5.83 -15.49 -20.47
N ASN A 158 -6.77 -15.45 -19.54
CA ASN A 158 -6.68 -14.65 -18.32
C ASN A 158 -6.54 -15.59 -17.13
N ASP A 159 -5.33 -15.66 -16.56
CA ASP A 159 -4.96 -16.50 -15.41
C ASP A 159 -4.91 -15.72 -14.10
N THR A 160 -5.57 -14.56 -14.06
CA THR A 160 -5.51 -13.63 -12.92
C THR A 160 -6.14 -14.21 -11.65
N ILE A 161 -6.92 -15.26 -11.80
CA ILE A 161 -7.54 -15.99 -10.69
C ILE A 161 -6.75 -17.27 -10.48
N LYS A 162 -6.14 -17.43 -9.30
CA LYS A 162 -5.33 -18.61 -8.97
C LYS A 162 -6.11 -19.90 -9.20
N GLY A 163 -5.60 -20.75 -10.08
CA GLY A 163 -6.21 -22.04 -10.42
C GLY A 163 -7.41 -21.95 -11.36
N VAL A 164 -7.68 -20.78 -11.97
CA VAL A 164 -8.74 -20.63 -12.99
C VAL A 164 -8.23 -19.82 -14.17
N THR A 165 -8.21 -20.44 -15.34
CA THR A 165 -7.93 -19.79 -16.62
C THR A 165 -9.23 -19.52 -17.35
N ILE A 166 -9.45 -18.27 -17.75
CA ILE A 166 -10.65 -17.83 -18.47
C ILE A 166 -10.24 -17.27 -19.83
N TYR A 167 -10.90 -17.76 -20.88
CA TYR A 167 -10.80 -17.22 -22.23
C TYR A 167 -12.19 -16.84 -22.75
N SER A 168 -12.31 -15.72 -23.44
CA SER A 168 -13.51 -15.39 -24.22
C SER A 168 -13.14 -14.81 -25.59
N ASP A 169 -13.94 -15.11 -26.59
CA ASP A 169 -13.70 -14.62 -27.96
C ASP A 169 -14.08 -13.13 -28.07
N LYS A 170 -15.25 -12.74 -27.56
CA LYS A 170 -15.75 -11.36 -27.60
C LYS A 170 -16.39 -10.98 -26.28
N LYS A 171 -16.30 -9.69 -25.98
CA LYS A 171 -17.00 -9.03 -24.89
C LYS A 171 -17.76 -7.82 -25.43
N ASP A 172 -19.05 -7.74 -25.12
CA ASP A 172 -19.85 -6.60 -25.51
C ASP A 172 -19.73 -5.44 -24.49
N LYS A 173 -20.31 -4.26 -24.82
CA LYS A 173 -20.31 -3.08 -23.94
C LYS A 173 -21.10 -3.29 -22.64
N PHE A 174 -21.93 -4.31 -22.57
CA PHE A 174 -22.75 -4.65 -21.39
C PHE A 174 -22.11 -5.75 -20.54
N GLY A 175 -20.86 -6.17 -20.85
CA GLY A 175 -20.14 -7.21 -20.10
C GLY A 175 -20.52 -8.64 -20.49
N ASN A 176 -21.36 -8.86 -21.51
CA ASN A 176 -21.67 -10.20 -21.96
C ASN A 176 -20.49 -10.78 -22.76
N LEU A 177 -20.19 -12.02 -22.49
CA LEU A 177 -19.08 -12.77 -23.06
C LEU A 177 -19.61 -13.82 -24.05
N THR A 178 -18.87 -14.04 -25.13
CA THR A 178 -19.19 -15.07 -26.12
C THR A 178 -18.05 -16.04 -26.28
N ASN A 179 -18.38 -17.33 -26.55
CA ASN A 179 -17.43 -18.42 -26.70
C ASN A 179 -16.43 -18.48 -25.55
N LEU A 180 -16.96 -18.79 -24.37
CA LEU A 180 -16.19 -18.89 -23.14
C LEU A 180 -15.55 -20.25 -23.01
N TYR A 181 -14.30 -20.25 -22.58
CA TYR A 181 -13.58 -21.41 -22.13
C TYR A 181 -13.05 -21.13 -20.72
N LEU A 182 -13.37 -22.00 -19.78
CA LEU A 182 -12.90 -21.94 -18.40
C LEU A 182 -12.17 -23.23 -18.06
N LYS A 183 -10.94 -23.13 -17.60
CA LYS A 183 -10.20 -24.24 -17.00
C LYS A 183 -10.04 -23.97 -15.51
N ARG A 184 -10.43 -24.89 -14.68
CA ARG A 184 -10.22 -24.87 -13.23
C ARG A 184 -9.33 -26.05 -12.85
N GLU A 185 -8.25 -25.78 -12.15
CA GLU A 185 -7.42 -26.81 -11.53
C GLU A 185 -8.02 -27.17 -10.17
N LEU A 186 -8.21 -28.47 -9.97
CA LEU A 186 -8.64 -29.06 -8.71
C LEU A 186 -7.39 -29.63 -7.99
N GLU A 187 -7.56 -30.23 -6.83
CA GLU A 187 -6.47 -30.88 -6.11
C GLU A 187 -6.03 -32.17 -6.85
N ASP A 188 -4.79 -32.63 -6.62
CA ASP A 188 -4.25 -33.90 -7.11
C ASP A 188 -4.24 -34.12 -8.65
N ASN A 189 -3.86 -33.11 -9.44
CA ASN A 189 -3.84 -33.20 -10.90
C ASN A 189 -5.22 -33.37 -11.57
N GLU A 190 -6.28 -33.12 -10.84
CA GLU A 190 -7.64 -33.11 -11.39
C GLU A 190 -7.94 -31.75 -12.02
N PHE A 191 -8.73 -31.72 -13.06
CA PHE A 191 -9.11 -30.47 -13.71
C PHE A 191 -10.57 -30.48 -14.20
N GLN A 192 -11.13 -29.31 -14.30
CA GLN A 192 -12.45 -29.07 -14.85
C GLN A 192 -12.36 -28.09 -16.01
N ILE A 193 -12.86 -28.44 -17.19
CA ILE A 193 -12.96 -27.55 -18.33
C ILE A 193 -14.42 -27.32 -18.63
N THR A 194 -14.82 -26.06 -18.69
CA THR A 194 -16.19 -25.66 -19.03
C THR A 194 -16.16 -24.79 -20.28
N TYR A 195 -16.93 -25.18 -21.28
CA TYR A 195 -17.17 -24.39 -22.49
C TYR A 195 -18.61 -23.89 -22.47
N ALA A 196 -18.83 -22.62 -22.86
CA ALA A 196 -20.16 -22.05 -22.98
C ALA A 196 -20.24 -21.06 -24.15
N LYS A 197 -21.36 -21.05 -24.88
CA LYS A 197 -21.56 -20.12 -25.99
C LYS A 197 -21.71 -18.68 -25.51
N LYS A 198 -22.37 -18.46 -24.37
CA LYS A 198 -22.60 -17.14 -23.78
C LYS A 198 -22.40 -17.18 -22.28
N GLY A 199 -21.92 -16.08 -21.71
CA GLY A 199 -21.82 -15.89 -20.27
C GLY A 199 -21.92 -14.44 -19.89
N ALA A 200 -22.39 -14.20 -18.65
CA ALA A 200 -22.45 -12.87 -18.08
C ALA A 200 -22.14 -12.93 -16.59
N PHE A 201 -21.39 -11.94 -16.13
CA PHE A 201 -21.19 -11.77 -14.69
C PHE A 201 -22.46 -11.23 -14.04
N LYS A 202 -22.86 -11.85 -12.95
CA LYS A 202 -23.92 -11.38 -12.09
C LYS A 202 -23.44 -11.36 -10.65
N GLN A 203 -23.89 -10.39 -9.89
CA GLN A 203 -23.65 -10.32 -8.47
C GLN A 203 -24.90 -10.81 -7.74
N ILE A 204 -24.77 -11.88 -6.96
CA ILE A 204 -25.81 -12.38 -6.09
C ILE A 204 -25.35 -12.16 -4.65
N GLY A 205 -25.95 -11.14 -4.00
CA GLY A 205 -25.49 -10.68 -2.70
C GLY A 205 -24.06 -10.11 -2.76
N ASN A 206 -23.16 -10.69 -1.99
CA ASN A 206 -21.73 -10.25 -1.94
C ASN A 206 -20.80 -11.13 -2.79
N SER A 207 -21.32 -12.14 -3.48
CA SER A 207 -20.53 -13.10 -4.25
C SER A 207 -20.75 -12.91 -5.74
N PRO A 208 -19.68 -12.74 -6.53
CA PRO A 208 -19.77 -12.69 -7.98
C PRO A 208 -19.98 -14.11 -8.54
N ILE A 209 -20.86 -14.23 -9.47
CA ILE A 209 -21.20 -15.48 -10.17
C ILE A 209 -21.11 -15.23 -11.67
N LEU A 210 -20.49 -16.18 -12.38
CA LEU A 210 -20.50 -16.21 -13.84
C LEU A 210 -21.63 -17.14 -14.30
N VAL A 211 -22.67 -16.57 -14.86
CA VAL A 211 -23.80 -17.32 -15.42
C VAL A 211 -23.45 -17.71 -16.85
N LEU A 212 -23.43 -19.01 -17.11
CA LEU A 212 -23.10 -19.63 -18.39
C LEU A 212 -24.36 -20.14 -19.07
N HIS A 213 -24.42 -19.98 -20.39
CA HIS A 213 -25.54 -20.45 -21.20
C HIS A 213 -25.03 -21.33 -22.36
N GLU A 214 -25.75 -22.42 -22.60
CA GLU A 214 -25.49 -23.36 -23.70
C GLU A 214 -24.05 -23.86 -23.74
N GLY A 215 -23.74 -24.86 -22.91
CA GLY A 215 -22.38 -25.32 -22.77
C GLY A 215 -22.26 -26.76 -22.27
N ALA A 216 -21.03 -27.18 -22.06
CA ALA A 216 -20.68 -28.46 -21.48
C ALA A 216 -19.50 -28.31 -20.51
N THR A 217 -19.49 -29.13 -19.48
CA THR A 217 -18.40 -29.23 -18.51
C THR A 217 -17.79 -30.60 -18.57
N ILE A 218 -16.50 -30.69 -18.80
CA ILE A 218 -15.69 -31.90 -18.77
C ILE A 218 -14.89 -31.83 -17.45
N THR A 219 -15.07 -32.85 -16.62
CA THR A 219 -14.34 -33.01 -15.36
C THR A 219 -13.49 -34.27 -15.43
N SER A 220 -12.20 -34.15 -15.21
CA SER A 220 -11.29 -35.29 -15.03
C SER A 220 -11.02 -35.42 -13.53
N LYS A 221 -11.45 -36.58 -12.99
CA LYS A 221 -11.29 -36.91 -11.58
C LYS A 221 -11.00 -38.42 -11.44
N ASN A 222 -9.96 -38.77 -10.67
CA ASN A 222 -9.56 -40.18 -10.46
C ASN A 222 -9.43 -41.01 -11.74
N ASN A 223 -8.87 -40.47 -12.83
CA ASN A 223 -8.79 -41.06 -14.16
C ASN A 223 -10.13 -41.30 -14.88
N GLU A 224 -11.23 -40.83 -14.31
CA GLU A 224 -12.55 -40.86 -14.96
C GLU A 224 -12.85 -39.49 -15.59
N ILE A 225 -13.36 -39.52 -16.81
CA ILE A 225 -13.77 -38.33 -17.54
C ILE A 225 -15.28 -38.27 -17.57
N THR A 226 -15.85 -37.26 -16.95
CA THR A 226 -17.29 -36.98 -16.95
C THR A 226 -17.59 -35.80 -17.84
N ASN A 227 -18.56 -35.94 -18.75
CA ASN A 227 -19.03 -34.84 -19.59
C ASN A 227 -20.51 -34.52 -19.28
N ILE A 228 -20.79 -33.29 -18.88
CA ILE A 228 -22.14 -32.83 -18.52
C ILE A 228 -22.49 -31.63 -19.38
N SER A 229 -23.53 -31.77 -20.23
CA SER A 229 -24.06 -30.65 -21.00
C SER A 229 -25.14 -29.92 -20.22
N PHE A 230 -25.19 -28.58 -20.35
CA PHE A 230 -26.14 -27.72 -19.66
C PHE A 230 -26.73 -26.66 -20.58
N SER A 231 -27.96 -26.27 -20.34
CA SER A 231 -28.58 -25.09 -20.96
C SER A 231 -28.25 -23.82 -20.19
N LYS A 232 -28.13 -23.92 -18.85
CA LYS A 232 -27.68 -22.85 -17.96
C LYS A 232 -26.89 -23.45 -16.80
N SER A 233 -25.79 -22.81 -16.43
CA SER A 233 -24.99 -23.18 -15.27
C SER A 233 -24.46 -21.92 -14.59
N ASP A 234 -24.41 -21.93 -13.25
CA ASP A 234 -23.87 -20.86 -12.45
C ASP A 234 -22.49 -21.28 -11.94
N PHE A 235 -21.46 -20.60 -12.42
CA PHE A 235 -20.09 -20.80 -11.98
C PHE A 235 -19.77 -19.84 -10.86
N SER A 236 -19.72 -20.35 -9.62
CA SER A 236 -19.41 -19.55 -8.44
C SER A 236 -17.91 -19.23 -8.37
N LEU A 237 -17.63 -17.94 -8.22
CA LEU A 237 -16.27 -17.43 -7.99
C LEU A 237 -16.01 -17.13 -6.50
N SER A 238 -16.94 -17.46 -5.61
CA SER A 238 -16.88 -17.14 -4.18
C SER A 238 -15.77 -17.88 -3.41
N ASN A 239 -15.35 -19.05 -3.89
CA ASN A 239 -14.27 -19.85 -3.27
C ASN A 239 -12.89 -19.56 -3.86
N ILE A 240 -12.81 -18.57 -4.74
CA ILE A 240 -11.56 -18.19 -5.35
C ILE A 240 -10.89 -17.19 -4.42
N GLU A 241 -9.84 -17.61 -3.76
CA GLU A 241 -8.96 -16.74 -3.01
C GLU A 241 -8.35 -15.71 -3.96
N THR A 242 -8.99 -14.54 -4.02
CA THR A 242 -8.28 -13.39 -4.56
C THR A 242 -7.11 -13.12 -3.60
N ASN A 243 -5.92 -12.88 -4.11
CA ASN A 243 -4.73 -12.51 -3.32
C ASN A 243 -4.91 -11.20 -2.51
N THR A 244 -6.14 -10.71 -2.39
CA THR A 244 -6.49 -9.54 -1.59
C THR A 244 -6.65 -9.96 -0.14
N THR A 245 -5.64 -9.67 0.65
CA THR A 245 -5.71 -9.87 2.10
C THR A 245 -6.88 -9.07 2.67
N THR A 246 -7.90 -9.77 3.19
CA THR A 246 -9.10 -9.17 3.80
C THR A 246 -8.81 -8.49 5.14
N TYR A 247 -7.71 -8.82 5.79
CA TYR A 247 -7.29 -8.23 7.06
C TYR A 247 -6.34 -7.05 6.88
N LYS A 248 -6.40 -6.11 7.82
CA LYS A 248 -5.50 -4.94 7.84
C LYS A 248 -4.08 -5.38 8.21
N LYS A 249 -3.12 -4.98 7.39
CA LYS A 249 -1.69 -5.18 7.72
C LYS A 249 -1.28 -4.20 8.83
N THR A 250 -0.25 -4.56 9.61
CA THR A 250 0.27 -3.77 10.74
C THR A 250 0.55 -2.31 10.38
N GLN A 251 1.05 -2.06 9.17
CA GLN A 251 1.36 -0.71 8.67
C GLN A 251 0.12 0.17 8.39
N GLU A 252 -1.08 -0.39 8.41
CA GLU A 252 -2.37 0.31 8.19
C GLU A 252 -3.04 0.67 9.52
N ILE A 253 -2.50 0.16 10.62
CA ILE A 253 -3.06 0.36 11.95
C ILE A 253 -2.31 1.52 12.61
N SER A 254 -3.03 2.49 13.17
CA SER A 254 -2.40 3.62 13.86
C SER A 254 -1.61 3.15 15.07
N SER A 255 -0.47 3.81 15.35
CA SER A 255 0.41 3.48 16.48
C SER A 255 -0.30 3.48 17.83
N LEU A 256 -1.32 4.35 18.02
CA LEU A 256 -2.15 4.36 19.23
C LEU A 256 -2.97 3.06 19.37
N LYS A 257 -3.57 2.56 18.28
CA LYS A 257 -4.31 1.29 18.32
C LYS A 257 -3.39 0.12 18.59
N LEU A 258 -2.19 0.12 17.99
CA LEU A 258 -1.17 -0.90 18.25
C LEU A 258 -0.74 -0.90 19.72
N PHE A 259 -0.49 0.27 20.30
CA PHE A 259 -0.14 0.42 21.71
C PHE A 259 -1.25 -0.08 22.64
N LEU A 260 -2.52 0.24 22.34
CA LEU A 260 -3.66 -0.29 23.08
C LEU A 260 -3.79 -1.81 22.95
N CYS A 261 -3.50 -2.38 21.79
CA CYS A 261 -3.44 -3.83 21.58
C CYS A 261 -2.37 -4.48 22.46
N ILE A 262 -1.17 -3.93 22.49
CA ILE A 262 -0.06 -4.42 23.34
C ILE A 262 -0.44 -4.32 24.83
N LYS A 263 -1.00 -3.19 25.27
CA LYS A 263 -1.44 -3.00 26.67
C LYS A 263 -2.51 -4.03 27.07
N ASN A 264 -3.46 -4.31 26.18
CA ASN A 264 -4.48 -5.32 26.42
C ASN A 264 -3.92 -6.74 26.41
N PHE A 265 -2.89 -7.00 25.59
CA PHE A 265 -2.16 -8.26 25.58
C PHE A 265 -1.49 -8.55 26.93
N TYR A 266 -0.79 -7.59 27.50
CA TYR A 266 -0.16 -7.75 28.83
C TYR A 266 -1.16 -7.93 29.98
N LYS A 267 -2.40 -7.44 29.83
CA LYS A 267 -3.48 -7.64 30.83
C LYS A 267 -4.17 -8.99 30.74
N LEU A 268 -4.07 -9.69 29.61
CA LEU A 268 -4.73 -10.97 29.37
C LEU A 268 -3.74 -12.13 29.53
N ASN A 269 -4.03 -13.06 30.48
CA ASN A 269 -3.23 -14.25 30.70
C ASN A 269 -3.13 -15.09 29.40
N LYS A 270 -1.93 -15.56 29.01
CA LYS A 270 -1.62 -16.23 27.72
C LYS A 270 -2.63 -17.29 27.24
N LYS A 271 -3.30 -18.01 28.14
CA LYS A 271 -4.29 -19.06 27.82
C LYS A 271 -5.64 -18.51 27.31
N VAL A 272 -6.07 -17.35 27.80
CA VAL A 272 -7.36 -16.73 27.42
C VAL A 272 -7.22 -15.95 26.13
N PHE A 273 -6.03 -15.49 25.83
CA PHE A 273 -5.70 -14.69 24.66
C PHE A 273 -5.93 -15.46 23.35
N LYS A 274 -5.51 -16.71 23.26
CA LYS A 274 -5.64 -17.55 22.04
C LYS A 274 -7.08 -17.74 21.57
N LYS A 275 -8.06 -17.62 22.47
CA LYS A 275 -9.49 -17.79 22.17
C LYS A 275 -10.20 -16.46 21.89
N ARG A 276 -9.73 -15.32 22.47
CA ARG A 276 -10.39 -14.00 22.33
C ARG A 276 -9.83 -13.12 21.22
N VAL A 277 -8.58 -13.33 20.78
CA VAL A 277 -7.97 -12.53 19.70
C VAL A 277 -8.67 -12.70 18.35
N ARG A 278 -9.36 -13.84 18.13
CA ARG A 278 -10.18 -14.04 16.91
C ARG A 278 -11.33 -13.06 16.78
N ASN A 279 -11.77 -12.43 17.89
CA ASN A 279 -12.94 -11.54 17.91
C ASN A 279 -12.60 -10.05 18.09
N ILE A 280 -11.32 -9.68 18.15
CA ILE A 280 -10.90 -8.27 18.22
C ILE A 280 -10.55 -7.83 16.81
N GLU A 281 -11.45 -7.12 16.14
CA GLU A 281 -11.38 -6.68 14.74
C GLU A 281 -10.08 -5.98 14.30
N ASN A 282 -9.20 -5.61 15.22
CA ASN A 282 -7.98 -4.85 14.92
C ASN A 282 -6.68 -5.42 15.51
N CYS A 283 -6.71 -6.56 16.20
CA CYS A 283 -5.54 -7.21 16.79
C CYS A 283 -5.49 -8.66 16.35
N SER A 284 -5.03 -8.96 15.13
CA SER A 284 -4.74 -10.33 14.72
C SER A 284 -3.44 -10.81 15.37
N TYR A 285 -3.30 -12.12 15.57
CA TYR A 285 -2.08 -12.74 16.13
C TYR A 285 -0.84 -12.40 15.27
N GLU A 286 -0.97 -12.32 13.96
CA GLU A 286 0.07 -11.90 13.02
C GLU A 286 0.54 -10.45 13.25
N ASN A 287 -0.39 -9.54 13.55
CA ASN A 287 -0.04 -8.14 13.81
C ASN A 287 0.75 -7.96 15.10
N ILE A 288 0.58 -8.86 16.05
CA ILE A 288 1.31 -8.82 17.35
C ILE A 288 2.69 -9.46 17.21
N HIS A 289 2.81 -10.54 16.47
CA HIS A 289 4.10 -11.22 16.25
C HIS A 289 5.11 -10.36 15.46
N ASN A 290 4.63 -9.45 14.63
CA ASN A 290 5.46 -8.52 13.85
C ASN A 290 5.83 -7.23 14.62
N ILE A 291 5.32 -7.04 15.85
CA ILE A 291 5.60 -5.89 16.72
C ILE A 291 6.59 -6.23 17.82
N ILE A 292 6.71 -7.49 18.19
CA ILE A 292 7.65 -8.03 19.18
C ILE A 292 8.89 -8.57 18.49
#